data_0c47cc1256d25bbc768e95be6a11bda3
#
_entry.id   0c47cc1256d25bbc768e95be6a11bda3
#
_cell.length_a   1.000
_cell.length_b   1.000
_cell.length_c   1.000
_cell.angle_alpha   90.00
_cell.angle_beta   90.00
_cell.angle_gamma   90.00
#
_symmetry.space_group_name_H-M   'P 1'
#
loop_
_entity.id
_entity.type
_entity.pdbx_description
1 polymer ?
#
loop_
_entity_poly.entity_id
_entity_poly.type
_entity_poly.pdbx_seq_one_letter_code
_entity_poly.pdbx_strand_id
1 'polypeptide(L)'
;MRSFTVKSTTESGLLVAITVIMALMAVYLPVAGIAAAMLWPLPVIVLIVRHGMQYGVLSIAAAAIIMSIVISPVSAVHMAAAFGPTSLALGYGFHRGLSASRILLYGLAASLVGTFLTAGLTMLLTGVNPLAMTEQLAAMKEAAAASFQMYEAVGMDPQEQARLQREFMESMDYVMLLLPVVFLLSGMLTAWLNFAVGGKVLHRLGHQVTALPVFDEWRLPRVILYVFAFALIGLYWGTTRNLELLQQLSLNVYVFSTLAGFIQGTAVLSSLTRGRIRRWLFWLIVMFIFFNGFISQLLAVCGLFDMLFDYRKRFWRR
;
A
#
# COMPACT_ATOMS: atom_id res chain seq x y z
N MET A 1 26.70 -0.98 25.89
CA MET A 1 26.87 -0.06 24.72
C MET A 1 27.79 -0.72 23.71
N ARG A 2 27.30 -1.12 22.51
CA ARG A 2 28.21 -1.59 21.45
C ARG A 2 28.98 -0.38 20.93
N SER A 3 30.29 -0.45 20.97
CA SER A 3 31.18 0.60 20.47
C SER A 3 30.93 0.82 18.97
N PHE A 4 30.84 2.08 18.56
CA PHE A 4 30.82 2.46 17.14
C PHE A 4 32.15 2.00 16.52
N THR A 5 32.08 1.03 15.61
CA THR A 5 33.27 0.58 14.88
C THR A 5 33.37 1.35 13.56
N VAL A 6 34.57 1.59 13.05
CA VAL A 6 34.82 2.26 11.76
C VAL A 6 33.99 1.62 10.64
N LYS A 7 33.90 0.29 10.63
CA LYS A 7 33.12 -0.47 9.65
C LYS A 7 31.63 -0.15 9.73
N SER A 8 31.03 -0.11 10.93
CA SER A 8 29.61 0.20 11.09
C SER A 8 29.28 1.63 10.67
N THR A 9 30.18 2.56 10.93
CA THR A 9 30.01 3.98 10.54
C THR A 9 30.07 4.15 9.01
N THR A 10 31.04 3.51 8.34
CA THR A 10 31.15 3.56 6.87
C THR A 10 29.94 2.94 6.18
N GLU A 11 29.49 1.76 6.64
CA GLU A 11 28.27 1.13 6.10
C GLU A 11 27.03 1.98 6.34
N SER A 12 26.92 2.62 7.51
CA SER A 12 25.82 3.53 7.81
C SER A 12 25.83 4.72 6.87
N GLY A 13 26.98 5.34 6.63
CA GLY A 13 27.12 6.46 5.70
C GLY A 13 26.69 6.09 4.26
N LEU A 14 27.10 4.91 3.78
CA LEU A 14 26.69 4.42 2.46
C LEU A 14 25.18 4.21 2.37
N LEU A 15 24.55 3.58 3.38
CA LEU A 15 23.12 3.33 3.38
C LEU A 15 22.31 4.62 3.53
N VAL A 16 22.80 5.61 4.30
CA VAL A 16 22.22 6.96 4.35
C VAL A 16 22.28 7.62 2.98
N ALA A 17 23.41 7.56 2.28
CA ALA A 17 23.55 8.10 0.93
C ALA A 17 22.55 7.46 -0.05
N ILE A 18 22.37 6.13 0.00
CA ILE A 18 21.35 5.43 -0.80
C ILE A 18 19.94 5.93 -0.45
N THR A 19 19.63 6.11 0.85
CA THR A 19 18.34 6.64 1.31
C THR A 19 18.06 8.04 0.74
N VAL A 20 19.08 8.91 0.72
CA VAL A 20 18.97 10.27 0.14
C VAL A 20 18.81 10.21 -1.38
N ILE A 21 19.57 9.34 -2.07
CA ILE A 21 19.40 9.15 -3.52
C ILE A 21 18.00 8.68 -3.87
N MET A 22 17.44 7.73 -3.11
CA MET A 22 16.06 7.29 -3.29
C MET A 22 15.05 8.42 -3.06
N ALA A 23 15.30 9.31 -2.10
CA ALA A 23 14.49 10.50 -1.88
C ALA A 23 14.57 11.49 -3.07
N LEU A 24 15.76 11.71 -3.60
CA LEU A 24 15.95 12.54 -4.81
C LEU A 24 15.20 11.93 -6.01
N MET A 25 15.31 10.61 -6.21
CA MET A 25 14.55 9.92 -7.25
C MET A 25 13.05 10.07 -7.05
N ALA A 26 12.56 9.96 -5.80
CA ALA A 26 11.15 10.10 -5.46
C ALA A 26 10.59 11.49 -5.82
N VAL A 27 11.39 12.54 -5.66
CA VAL A 27 10.98 13.92 -5.91
C VAL A 27 11.10 14.30 -7.37
N TYR A 28 12.18 13.89 -8.05
CA TYR A 28 12.52 14.40 -9.37
C TYR A 28 12.19 13.46 -10.55
N LEU A 29 11.95 12.17 -10.30
CA LEU A 29 11.65 11.18 -11.34
C LEU A 29 10.18 10.73 -11.28
N PRO A 30 9.33 11.06 -12.28
CA PRO A 30 7.88 10.80 -12.17
C PRO A 30 7.52 9.33 -11.97
N VAL A 31 8.03 8.41 -12.78
CA VAL A 31 7.67 6.98 -12.71
C VAL A 31 8.60 6.21 -11.78
N ALA A 32 9.92 6.37 -11.95
CA ALA A 32 10.92 5.71 -11.10
C ALA A 32 10.84 6.21 -9.65
N GLY A 33 10.40 7.46 -9.45
CA GLY A 33 10.23 8.07 -8.15
C GLY A 33 9.19 7.38 -7.28
N ILE A 34 8.08 6.89 -7.86
CA ILE A 34 7.07 6.11 -7.12
C ILE A 34 7.70 4.85 -6.53
N ALA A 35 8.45 4.10 -7.33
CA ALA A 35 9.14 2.90 -6.87
C ALA A 35 10.21 3.22 -5.82
N ALA A 36 10.98 4.31 -6.02
CA ALA A 36 11.98 4.77 -5.06
C ALA A 36 11.34 5.19 -3.72
N ALA A 37 10.24 5.92 -3.75
CA ALA A 37 9.49 6.29 -2.54
C ALA A 37 8.99 5.06 -1.78
N MET A 38 8.39 4.09 -2.49
CA MET A 38 7.87 2.87 -1.86
C MET A 38 8.98 2.02 -1.23
N LEU A 39 10.19 2.01 -1.79
CA LEU A 39 11.33 1.24 -1.30
C LEU A 39 12.27 2.05 -0.40
N TRP A 40 11.94 3.30 -0.11
CA TRP A 40 12.73 4.18 0.76
C TRP A 40 13.06 3.57 2.14
N PRO A 41 12.16 2.77 2.78
CA PRO A 41 12.47 2.10 4.04
C PRO A 41 13.64 1.08 3.96
N LEU A 42 13.94 0.56 2.78
CA LEU A 42 14.81 -0.61 2.61
C LEU A 42 16.24 -0.43 3.14
N PRO A 43 16.99 0.65 2.82
CA PRO A 43 18.34 0.85 3.35
C PRO A 43 18.36 0.94 4.87
N VAL A 44 17.35 1.59 5.46
CA VAL A 44 17.21 1.72 6.91
C VAL A 44 16.93 0.36 7.56
N ILE A 45 16.06 -0.47 6.95
CA ILE A 45 15.78 -1.85 7.40
C ILE A 45 17.09 -2.66 7.43
N VAL A 46 17.86 -2.62 6.35
CA VAL A 46 19.16 -3.33 6.27
C VAL A 46 20.09 -2.87 7.38
N LEU A 47 20.16 -1.57 7.63
CA LEU A 47 21.02 -1.00 8.66
C LEU A 47 20.62 -1.47 10.07
N ILE A 48 19.31 -1.48 10.36
CA ILE A 48 18.79 -1.96 11.65
C ILE A 48 19.14 -3.43 11.87
N VAL A 49 18.97 -4.25 10.84
CA VAL A 49 19.25 -5.70 10.96
C VAL A 49 20.74 -5.94 11.22
N ARG A 50 21.63 -5.19 10.58
CA ARG A 50 23.09 -5.35 10.70
C ARG A 50 23.67 -4.73 11.97
N HIS A 51 23.22 -3.54 12.35
CA HIS A 51 23.87 -2.75 13.40
C HIS A 51 22.95 -2.42 14.59
N GLY A 52 21.65 -2.65 14.45
CA GLY A 52 20.65 -2.42 15.51
C GLY A 52 19.86 -1.14 15.36
N MET A 53 18.83 -1.01 16.20
CA MET A 53 17.81 0.05 16.12
C MET A 53 18.38 1.46 16.18
N GLN A 54 19.40 1.70 17.02
CA GLN A 54 20.03 3.02 17.18
C GLN A 54 20.58 3.56 15.86
N TYR A 55 21.22 2.69 15.07
CA TYR A 55 21.74 3.08 13.75
C TYR A 55 20.61 3.40 12.76
N GLY A 56 19.48 2.70 12.84
CA GLY A 56 18.30 3.01 12.02
C GLY A 56 17.74 4.41 12.32
N VAL A 57 17.58 4.74 13.61
CA VAL A 57 17.09 6.07 14.02
C VAL A 57 18.07 7.17 13.58
N LEU A 58 19.37 6.98 13.84
CA LEU A 58 20.40 7.93 13.43
C LEU A 58 20.48 8.10 11.91
N SER A 59 20.26 7.01 11.14
CA SER A 59 20.27 7.08 9.68
C SER A 59 19.08 7.87 9.13
N ILE A 60 17.88 7.72 9.71
CA ILE A 60 16.72 8.52 9.33
C ILE A 60 16.97 10.01 9.64
N ALA A 61 17.52 10.31 10.81
CA ALA A 61 17.86 11.69 11.18
C ALA A 61 18.93 12.28 10.25
N ALA A 62 20.01 11.56 9.99
CA ALA A 62 21.06 11.98 9.07
C ALA A 62 20.53 12.18 7.63
N ALA A 63 19.73 11.24 7.13
CA ALA A 63 19.08 11.38 5.82
C ALA A 63 18.18 12.61 5.78
N ALA A 64 17.35 12.85 6.82
CA ALA A 64 16.48 14.01 6.90
C ALA A 64 17.28 15.33 6.91
N ILE A 65 18.40 15.42 7.62
CA ILE A 65 19.27 16.59 7.60
C ILE A 65 19.84 16.83 6.19
N ILE A 66 20.36 15.81 5.54
CA ILE A 66 20.91 15.96 4.19
C ILE A 66 19.80 16.31 3.19
N MET A 67 18.64 15.65 3.24
CA MET A 67 17.50 15.96 2.39
C MET A 67 16.97 17.39 2.61
N SER A 68 17.03 17.91 3.83
CA SER A 68 16.60 19.29 4.12
C SER A 68 17.47 20.33 3.43
N ILE A 69 18.75 20.02 3.21
CA ILE A 69 19.69 20.90 2.51
C ILE A 69 19.55 20.74 0.98
N VAL A 70 19.40 19.49 0.51
CA VAL A 70 19.47 19.20 -0.94
C VAL A 70 18.11 19.36 -1.63
N ILE A 71 17.00 19.08 -0.92
CA ILE A 71 15.64 19.15 -1.48
C ILE A 71 14.88 20.31 -0.83
N SER A 72 14.38 20.11 0.38
CA SER A 72 13.77 21.13 1.23
C SER A 72 13.54 20.58 2.65
N PRO A 73 13.52 21.42 3.68
CA PRO A 73 13.21 20.98 5.05
C PRO A 73 11.83 20.33 5.19
N VAL A 74 10.84 20.85 4.47
CA VAL A 74 9.46 20.33 4.48
C VAL A 74 9.41 18.94 3.89
N SER A 75 10.00 18.73 2.72
CA SER A 75 10.05 17.39 2.06
C SER A 75 10.81 16.38 2.91
N ALA A 76 11.91 16.77 3.54
CA ALA A 76 12.71 15.92 4.40
C ALA A 76 11.90 15.40 5.61
N VAL A 77 11.19 16.30 6.29
CA VAL A 77 10.36 15.94 7.45
C VAL A 77 9.18 15.08 7.01
N HIS A 78 8.54 15.39 5.88
CA HIS A 78 7.45 14.56 5.34
C HIS A 78 7.91 13.14 5.01
N MET A 79 9.03 12.97 4.32
CA MET A 79 9.56 11.64 3.98
C MET A 79 9.95 10.84 5.23
N ALA A 80 10.61 11.48 6.20
CA ALA A 80 10.96 10.85 7.45
C ALA A 80 9.71 10.42 8.26
N ALA A 81 8.66 11.25 8.29
CA ALA A 81 7.41 10.96 8.96
C ALA A 81 6.62 9.84 8.25
N ALA A 82 6.54 9.88 6.92
CA ALA A 82 5.79 8.90 6.12
C ALA A 82 6.41 7.48 6.19
N PHE A 83 7.72 7.39 6.04
CA PHE A 83 8.41 6.11 5.84
C PHE A 83 9.28 5.68 7.02
N GLY A 84 9.67 6.61 7.90
CA GLY A 84 10.49 6.33 9.07
C GLY A 84 9.87 5.27 9.99
N PRO A 85 8.62 5.41 10.44
CA PRO A 85 7.97 4.42 11.28
C PRO A 85 7.96 3.02 10.67
N THR A 86 7.64 2.91 9.38
CA THR A 86 7.65 1.63 8.65
C THR A 86 9.05 1.01 8.60
N SER A 87 10.08 1.83 8.37
CA SER A 87 11.48 1.38 8.36
C SER A 87 11.89 0.80 9.71
N LEU A 88 11.54 1.48 10.80
CA LEU A 88 11.86 1.07 12.15
C LEU A 88 11.12 -0.22 12.55
N ALA A 89 9.83 -0.29 12.23
CA ALA A 89 9.00 -1.44 12.58
C ALA A 89 9.42 -2.72 11.84
N LEU A 90 9.63 -2.64 10.53
CA LEU A 90 10.10 -3.78 9.73
C LEU A 90 11.53 -4.17 10.11
N GLY A 91 12.43 -3.19 10.27
CA GLY A 91 13.81 -3.42 10.69
C GLY A 91 13.87 -4.10 12.05
N TYR A 92 13.08 -3.65 13.03
CA TYR A 92 12.96 -4.29 14.33
C TYR A 92 12.46 -5.74 14.21
N GLY A 93 11.41 -5.96 13.42
CA GLY A 93 10.83 -7.28 13.23
C GLY A 93 11.81 -8.27 12.62
N PHE A 94 12.56 -7.88 11.61
CA PHE A 94 13.62 -8.70 11.02
C PHE A 94 14.79 -8.93 11.99
N HIS A 95 15.23 -7.87 12.68
CA HIS A 95 16.33 -7.96 13.63
C HIS A 95 16.04 -8.92 14.80
N ARG A 96 14.76 -8.99 15.24
CA ARG A 96 14.29 -9.88 16.28
C ARG A 96 13.90 -11.27 15.78
N GLY A 97 13.95 -11.54 14.50
CA GLY A 97 13.55 -12.82 13.90
C GLY A 97 12.08 -13.15 14.15
N LEU A 98 11.20 -12.14 14.16
CA LEU A 98 9.76 -12.36 14.35
C LEU A 98 9.16 -13.13 13.16
N SER A 99 7.98 -13.74 13.36
CA SER A 99 7.25 -14.39 12.27
C SER A 99 6.85 -13.37 11.19
N ALA A 100 6.80 -13.81 9.93
CA ALA A 100 6.46 -12.97 8.78
C ALA A 100 5.15 -12.18 8.97
N SER A 101 4.12 -12.82 9.51
CA SER A 101 2.83 -12.19 9.80
C SER A 101 2.94 -11.06 10.84
N ARG A 102 3.77 -11.23 11.88
CA ARG A 102 4.00 -10.17 12.89
C ARG A 102 4.78 -9.01 12.29
N ILE A 103 5.80 -9.29 11.48
CA ILE A 103 6.58 -8.24 10.80
C ILE A 103 5.67 -7.42 9.89
N LEU A 104 4.82 -8.07 9.10
CA LEU A 104 3.86 -7.40 8.23
C LEU A 104 2.82 -6.59 9.01
N LEU A 105 2.31 -7.12 10.12
CA LEU A 105 1.36 -6.40 10.97
C LEU A 105 1.99 -5.13 11.58
N TYR A 106 3.22 -5.24 12.09
CA TYR A 106 3.96 -4.09 12.61
C TYR A 106 4.27 -3.07 11.51
N GLY A 107 4.65 -3.54 10.31
CA GLY A 107 4.87 -2.68 9.14
C GLY A 107 3.61 -1.94 8.72
N LEU A 108 2.45 -2.62 8.70
CA LEU A 108 1.16 -2.00 8.40
C LEU A 108 0.79 -0.95 9.45
N ALA A 109 0.82 -1.30 10.73
CA ALA A 109 0.50 -0.37 11.81
C ALA A 109 1.41 0.87 11.76
N ALA A 110 2.72 0.67 11.56
CA ALA A 110 3.69 1.75 11.45
C ALA A 110 3.48 2.62 10.19
N SER A 111 3.08 2.02 9.07
CA SER A 111 2.74 2.73 7.84
C SER A 111 1.52 3.64 8.04
N LEU A 112 0.48 3.16 8.73
CA LEU A 112 -0.68 3.99 9.08
C LEU A 112 -0.28 5.15 10.02
N VAL A 113 0.57 4.88 11.03
CA VAL A 113 1.14 5.93 11.88
C VAL A 113 1.89 6.96 11.04
N GLY A 114 2.72 6.52 10.09
CA GLY A 114 3.42 7.42 9.16
C GLY A 114 2.46 8.28 8.33
N THR A 115 1.36 7.71 7.83
CA THR A 115 0.33 8.44 7.10
C THR A 115 -0.30 9.54 7.97
N PHE A 116 -0.71 9.22 9.21
CA PHE A 116 -1.28 10.20 10.12
C PHE A 116 -0.27 11.28 10.55
N LEU A 117 0.99 10.92 10.79
CA LEU A 117 2.05 11.87 11.08
C LEU A 117 2.26 12.85 9.90
N THR A 118 2.30 12.33 8.69
CA THR A 118 2.46 13.16 7.48
C THR A 118 1.25 14.09 7.30
N ALA A 119 0.04 13.57 7.49
CA ALA A 119 -1.17 14.38 7.43
C ALA A 119 -1.20 15.50 8.48
N GLY A 120 -0.85 15.17 9.72
CA GLY A 120 -0.73 16.16 10.80
C GLY A 120 0.32 17.23 10.53
N LEU A 121 1.49 16.85 10.00
CA LEU A 121 2.53 17.78 9.60
C LEU A 121 2.08 18.70 8.46
N THR A 122 1.41 18.15 7.45
CA THR A 122 0.85 18.96 6.36
C THR A 122 -0.12 20.00 6.91
N MET A 123 -1.03 19.58 7.79
CA MET A 123 -1.99 20.48 8.43
C MET A 123 -1.32 21.59 9.25
N LEU A 124 -0.28 21.26 10.00
CA LEU A 124 0.47 22.23 10.81
C LEU A 124 1.27 23.23 9.96
N LEU A 125 1.83 22.79 8.84
CA LEU A 125 2.72 23.61 8.01
C LEU A 125 1.95 24.45 6.97
N THR A 126 0.84 23.94 6.45
CA THR A 126 0.10 24.58 5.35
C THR A 126 -1.28 25.09 5.76
N GLY A 127 -1.78 24.70 6.93
CA GLY A 127 -3.16 24.96 7.36
C GLY A 127 -4.20 24.09 6.62
N VAL A 128 -3.81 23.33 5.60
CA VAL A 128 -4.68 22.46 4.81
C VAL A 128 -4.79 21.11 5.51
N ASN A 129 -6.02 20.63 5.70
CA ASN A 129 -6.25 19.27 6.21
C ASN A 129 -6.23 18.26 5.05
N PRO A 130 -5.14 17.50 4.87
CA PRO A 130 -5.03 16.56 3.74
C PRO A 130 -5.98 15.36 3.87
N LEU A 131 -6.56 15.13 5.06
CA LEU A 131 -7.55 14.08 5.26
C LEU A 131 -8.99 14.57 4.99
N ALA A 132 -9.24 15.86 5.06
CA ALA A 132 -10.53 16.45 4.72
C ALA A 132 -10.77 16.53 3.21
N MET A 133 -9.73 16.52 2.41
CA MET A 133 -9.66 16.50 0.92
C MET A 133 -10.77 17.26 0.14
N THR A 134 -11.71 17.90 0.81
CA THR A 134 -12.79 18.65 0.19
C THR A 134 -12.28 19.81 -0.67
N GLU A 135 -11.26 20.53 -0.18
CA GLU A 135 -10.62 21.61 -0.94
C GLU A 135 -9.83 21.08 -2.13
N GLN A 136 -9.11 19.96 -1.96
CA GLN A 136 -8.37 19.33 -3.03
C GLN A 136 -9.31 18.76 -4.10
N LEU A 137 -10.42 18.15 -3.67
CA LEU A 137 -11.46 17.68 -4.58
C LEU A 137 -12.08 18.86 -5.35
N ALA A 138 -12.39 19.96 -4.68
CA ALA A 138 -12.90 21.16 -5.32
C ALA A 138 -11.92 21.68 -6.38
N ALA A 139 -10.64 21.79 -6.05
CA ALA A 139 -9.59 22.20 -7.01
C ALA A 139 -9.44 21.20 -8.18
N MET A 140 -9.52 19.89 -7.91
CA MET A 140 -9.51 18.88 -8.99
C MET A 140 -10.74 18.94 -9.87
N LYS A 141 -11.94 19.15 -9.29
CA LYS A 141 -13.17 19.33 -10.05
C LYS A 141 -13.14 20.60 -10.89
N GLU A 142 -12.59 21.68 -10.37
CA GLU A 142 -12.39 22.93 -11.10
C GLU A 142 -11.40 22.78 -12.28
N ALA A 143 -10.24 22.15 -12.03
CA ALA A 143 -9.26 21.84 -13.07
C ALA A 143 -9.85 20.92 -14.16
N ALA A 144 -10.65 19.93 -13.78
CA ALA A 144 -11.35 19.07 -14.71
C ALA A 144 -12.39 19.85 -15.54
N ALA A 145 -13.18 20.71 -14.89
CA ALA A 145 -14.17 21.55 -15.59
C ALA A 145 -13.49 22.46 -16.62
N ALA A 146 -12.34 23.07 -16.28
CA ALA A 146 -11.53 23.85 -17.20
C ALA A 146 -11.01 23.00 -18.40
N SER A 147 -10.60 21.75 -18.12
CA SER A 147 -10.16 20.81 -19.16
C SER A 147 -11.32 20.44 -20.11
N PHE A 148 -12.53 20.24 -19.58
CA PHE A 148 -13.71 19.95 -20.41
C PHE A 148 -14.09 21.13 -21.32
N GLN A 149 -13.88 22.39 -20.90
CA GLN A 149 -14.07 23.57 -21.79
C GLN A 149 -13.13 23.55 -22.98
N MET A 150 -11.91 23.01 -22.86
CA MET A 150 -11.00 22.86 -24.00
C MET A 150 -11.53 21.86 -25.05
N TYR A 151 -12.28 20.84 -24.64
CA TYR A 151 -12.88 19.86 -25.55
C TYR A 151 -14.02 20.50 -26.40
N GLU A 152 -14.71 21.49 -25.85
CA GLU A 152 -15.69 22.29 -26.58
C GLU A 152 -15.02 23.03 -27.76
N ALA A 153 -13.83 23.58 -27.52
CA ALA A 153 -13.06 24.27 -28.58
C ALA A 153 -12.57 23.33 -29.70
N VAL A 154 -12.52 22.02 -29.47
CA VAL A 154 -12.12 21.00 -30.47
C VAL A 154 -13.33 20.40 -31.20
N GLY A 155 -14.58 20.87 -30.90
CA GLY A 155 -15.79 20.47 -31.60
C GLY A 155 -16.45 19.18 -31.11
N MET A 156 -16.27 18.80 -29.82
CA MET A 156 -17.00 17.71 -29.21
C MET A 156 -18.48 18.05 -29.06
N ASP A 157 -19.38 17.06 -29.25
CA ASP A 157 -20.81 17.24 -29.06
C ASP A 157 -21.09 17.71 -27.63
N PRO A 158 -21.84 18.81 -27.40
CA PRO A 158 -22.17 19.34 -26.09
C PRO A 158 -22.88 18.34 -25.18
N GLN A 159 -23.67 17.41 -25.73
CA GLN A 159 -24.35 16.36 -24.95
C GLN A 159 -23.36 15.31 -24.45
N GLU A 160 -22.43 14.90 -25.28
CA GLU A 160 -21.41 13.93 -24.90
C GLU A 160 -20.42 14.52 -23.89
N GLN A 161 -20.03 15.78 -24.06
CA GLN A 161 -19.20 16.52 -23.10
C GLN A 161 -19.88 16.61 -21.73
N ALA A 162 -21.14 17.00 -21.66
CA ALA A 162 -21.90 17.10 -20.42
C ALA A 162 -22.09 15.73 -19.74
N ARG A 163 -22.17 14.64 -20.52
CA ARG A 163 -22.22 13.28 -20.01
C ARG A 163 -20.88 12.88 -19.39
N LEU A 164 -19.78 13.05 -20.13
CA LEU A 164 -18.42 12.72 -19.65
C LEU A 164 -18.04 13.53 -18.40
N GLN A 165 -18.41 14.81 -18.38
CA GLN A 165 -18.20 15.66 -17.20
C GLN A 165 -18.97 15.15 -15.98
N ARG A 166 -20.22 14.76 -16.12
CA ARG A 166 -21.01 14.18 -15.01
C ARG A 166 -20.42 12.87 -14.52
N GLU A 167 -20.13 11.93 -15.43
CA GLU A 167 -19.51 10.64 -15.09
C GLU A 167 -18.16 10.82 -14.37
N PHE A 168 -17.37 11.82 -14.80
CA PHE A 168 -16.10 12.15 -14.13
C PHE A 168 -16.33 12.72 -12.72
N MET A 169 -17.27 13.66 -12.55
CA MET A 169 -17.56 14.25 -11.25
C MET A 169 -18.11 13.22 -10.27
N GLU A 170 -19.00 12.33 -10.70
CA GLU A 170 -19.50 11.21 -9.91
C GLU A 170 -18.37 10.25 -9.52
N SER A 171 -17.46 9.93 -10.46
CA SER A 171 -16.29 9.09 -10.19
C SER A 171 -15.38 9.71 -9.12
N MET A 172 -15.18 11.03 -9.13
CA MET A 172 -14.43 11.75 -8.13
C MET A 172 -15.05 11.63 -6.73
N ASP A 173 -16.36 11.73 -6.62
CA ASP A 173 -17.06 11.57 -5.34
C ASP A 173 -16.92 10.13 -4.80
N TYR A 174 -16.97 9.12 -5.66
CA TYR A 174 -16.68 7.73 -5.27
C TYR A 174 -15.25 7.53 -4.78
N VAL A 175 -14.26 8.14 -5.45
CA VAL A 175 -12.85 8.07 -5.02
C VAL A 175 -12.70 8.62 -3.60
N MET A 176 -13.39 9.71 -3.28
CA MET A 176 -13.35 10.30 -1.94
C MET A 176 -13.92 9.37 -0.87
N LEU A 177 -15.03 8.69 -1.17
CA LEU A 177 -15.62 7.73 -0.25
C LEU A 177 -14.66 6.55 0.04
N LEU A 178 -13.80 6.21 -0.92
CA LEU A 178 -12.86 5.09 -0.83
C LEU A 178 -11.49 5.44 -0.24
N LEU A 179 -11.23 6.71 0.07
CA LEU A 179 -9.92 7.14 0.61
C LEU A 179 -9.44 6.34 1.82
N PRO A 180 -10.29 6.04 2.84
CA PRO A 180 -9.82 5.27 3.98
C PRO A 180 -9.25 3.90 3.59
N VAL A 181 -9.92 3.20 2.68
CA VAL A 181 -9.40 1.90 2.20
C VAL A 181 -8.18 2.05 1.31
N VAL A 182 -8.09 3.11 0.49
CA VAL A 182 -6.91 3.40 -0.34
C VAL A 182 -5.69 3.64 0.54
N PHE A 183 -5.80 4.41 1.62
CA PHE A 183 -4.71 4.60 2.59
C PHE A 183 -4.31 3.29 3.27
N LEU A 184 -5.28 2.48 3.68
CA LEU A 184 -5.02 1.16 4.27
C LEU A 184 -4.26 0.26 3.29
N LEU A 185 -4.73 0.17 2.04
CA LEU A 185 -4.13 -0.67 1.01
C LEU A 185 -2.74 -0.19 0.60
N SER A 186 -2.52 1.13 0.52
CA SER A 186 -1.20 1.70 0.23
C SER A 186 -0.19 1.37 1.33
N GLY A 187 -0.62 1.44 2.60
CA GLY A 187 0.18 1.02 3.74
C GLY A 187 0.50 -0.47 3.73
N MET A 188 -0.49 -1.31 3.42
CA MET A 188 -0.28 -2.75 3.25
C MET A 188 0.71 -3.06 2.12
N LEU A 189 0.57 -2.39 0.98
CA LEU A 189 1.45 -2.56 -0.17
C LEU A 189 2.88 -2.14 0.18
N THR A 190 3.05 -0.99 0.83
CA THR A 190 4.37 -0.50 1.27
C THR A 190 5.03 -1.48 2.25
N ALA A 191 4.29 -1.94 3.27
CA ALA A 191 4.79 -2.92 4.23
C ALA A 191 5.16 -4.24 3.56
N TRP A 192 4.30 -4.74 2.67
CA TRP A 192 4.54 -5.99 1.95
C TRP A 192 5.73 -5.90 0.99
N LEU A 193 5.85 -4.82 0.21
CA LEU A 193 6.98 -4.62 -0.70
C LEU A 193 8.31 -4.58 0.05
N ASN A 194 8.37 -3.79 1.13
CA ASN A 194 9.58 -3.69 1.93
C ASN A 194 9.91 -4.98 2.67
N PHE A 195 8.90 -5.74 3.12
CA PHE A 195 9.10 -7.08 3.66
C PHE A 195 9.65 -8.03 2.59
N ALA A 196 9.04 -8.09 1.41
CA ALA A 196 9.41 -9.04 0.36
C ALA A 196 10.80 -8.73 -0.24
N VAL A 197 11.06 -7.45 -0.56
CA VAL A 197 12.36 -7.01 -1.10
C VAL A 197 13.42 -7.04 -0.02
N GLY A 198 13.10 -6.54 1.17
CA GLY A 198 14.01 -6.54 2.34
C GLY A 198 14.42 -7.95 2.72
N GLY A 199 13.48 -8.90 2.77
CA GLY A 199 13.78 -10.30 3.01
C GLY A 199 14.77 -10.90 1.99
N LYS A 200 14.58 -10.62 0.70
CA LYS A 200 15.49 -11.06 -0.36
C LYS A 200 16.89 -10.44 -0.23
N VAL A 201 16.94 -9.13 0.05
CA VAL A 201 18.21 -8.40 0.23
C VAL A 201 18.96 -8.93 1.45
N LEU A 202 18.29 -9.06 2.59
CA LEU A 202 18.86 -9.58 3.83
C LEU A 202 19.35 -11.02 3.68
N HIS A 203 18.59 -11.87 2.98
CA HIS A 203 19.04 -13.24 2.69
C HIS A 203 20.33 -13.26 1.85
N ARG A 204 20.43 -12.39 0.81
CA ARG A 204 21.66 -12.25 0.02
C ARG A 204 22.84 -11.72 0.83
N LEU A 205 22.57 -10.95 1.87
CA LEU A 205 23.58 -10.46 2.81
C LEU A 205 23.94 -11.47 3.92
N GLY A 206 23.42 -12.71 3.84
CA GLY A 206 23.73 -13.80 4.77
C GLY A 206 22.89 -13.82 6.04
N HIS A 207 21.85 -13.01 6.15
CA HIS A 207 20.95 -13.02 7.29
C HIS A 207 19.83 -14.06 7.11
N GLN A 208 19.54 -14.82 8.18
CA GLN A 208 18.36 -15.69 8.21
C GLN A 208 17.12 -14.83 8.40
N VAL A 209 16.23 -14.87 7.42
CA VAL A 209 14.97 -14.12 7.46
C VAL A 209 13.80 -15.06 7.31
N THR A 210 12.73 -14.82 8.08
CA THR A 210 11.48 -15.57 7.96
C THR A 210 10.82 -15.21 6.64
N ALA A 211 10.67 -16.20 5.76
CA ALA A 211 9.96 -16.01 4.50
C ALA A 211 8.44 -16.20 4.68
N LEU A 212 7.65 -15.56 3.80
CA LEU A 212 6.24 -15.90 3.66
C LEU A 212 6.10 -17.32 3.06
N PRO A 213 5.05 -18.05 3.40
CA PRO A 213 4.68 -19.26 2.69
C PRO A 213 4.58 -19.01 1.18
N VAL A 214 4.69 -20.06 0.38
CA VAL A 214 4.45 -19.95 -1.06
C VAL A 214 3.03 -19.45 -1.32
N PHE A 215 2.84 -18.60 -2.34
CA PHE A 215 1.59 -17.88 -2.56
C PHE A 215 0.36 -18.81 -2.65
N ASP A 216 0.51 -19.97 -3.23
CA ASP A 216 -0.54 -20.99 -3.33
C ASP A 216 -0.91 -21.65 -1.97
N GLU A 217 -0.14 -21.41 -0.92
CA GLU A 217 -0.42 -21.85 0.46
C GLU A 217 -1.02 -20.73 1.34
N TRP A 218 -1.17 -19.51 0.80
CA TRP A 218 -1.72 -18.39 1.56
C TRP A 218 -3.15 -18.69 1.99
N ARG A 219 -3.41 -18.40 3.28
CA ARG A 219 -4.72 -18.54 3.91
C ARG A 219 -5.01 -17.31 4.72
N LEU A 220 -5.96 -16.54 4.25
CA LEU A 220 -6.44 -15.37 4.95
C LEU A 220 -7.43 -15.78 6.06
N PRO A 221 -7.54 -14.97 7.13
CA PRO A 221 -8.41 -15.29 8.27
C PRO A 221 -9.88 -15.32 7.87
N ARG A 222 -10.64 -16.26 8.42
CA ARG A 222 -12.10 -16.39 8.21
C ARG A 222 -12.89 -15.15 8.61
N VAL A 223 -12.34 -14.33 9.51
CA VAL A 223 -12.97 -13.09 9.95
C VAL A 223 -13.29 -12.16 8.77
N ILE A 224 -12.50 -12.18 7.69
CA ILE A 224 -12.71 -11.35 6.50
C ILE A 224 -14.06 -11.67 5.83
N LEU A 225 -14.46 -12.93 5.78
CA LEU A 225 -15.77 -13.33 5.25
C LEU A 225 -16.92 -12.76 6.10
N TYR A 226 -16.80 -12.82 7.43
CA TYR A 226 -17.83 -12.25 8.31
C TYR A 226 -17.92 -10.74 8.18
N VAL A 227 -16.75 -10.09 8.11
CA VAL A 227 -16.66 -8.64 7.89
C VAL A 227 -17.25 -8.23 6.53
N PHE A 228 -17.03 -9.05 5.49
CA PHE A 228 -17.69 -8.87 4.18
C PHE A 228 -19.21 -8.97 4.27
N ALA A 229 -19.74 -9.98 4.97
CA ALA A 229 -21.19 -10.14 5.16
C ALA A 229 -21.79 -8.94 5.93
N PHE A 230 -21.13 -8.48 6.99
CA PHE A 230 -21.57 -7.27 7.71
C PHE A 230 -21.50 -6.01 6.82
N ALA A 231 -20.50 -5.90 5.95
CA ALA A 231 -20.39 -4.79 5.01
C ALA A 231 -21.58 -4.76 4.03
N LEU A 232 -22.05 -5.92 3.53
CA LEU A 232 -23.23 -6.00 2.67
C LEU A 232 -24.50 -5.54 3.39
N ILE A 233 -24.69 -5.96 4.64
CA ILE A 233 -25.83 -5.53 5.47
C ILE A 233 -25.75 -4.02 5.74
N GLY A 234 -24.55 -3.52 6.06
CA GLY A 234 -24.32 -2.09 6.32
C GLY A 234 -24.53 -1.23 5.07
N LEU A 235 -24.14 -1.70 3.89
CA LEU A 235 -24.43 -1.02 2.62
C LEU A 235 -25.95 -0.94 2.39
N TYR A 236 -26.66 -2.05 2.55
CA TYR A 236 -28.12 -2.08 2.40
C TYR A 236 -28.80 -1.09 3.35
N TRP A 237 -28.48 -1.12 4.63
CA TRP A 237 -29.09 -0.20 5.60
C TRP A 237 -28.61 1.23 5.45
N GLY A 238 -27.34 1.46 5.14
CA GLY A 238 -26.79 2.78 4.87
C GLY A 238 -27.53 3.47 3.74
N THR A 239 -27.77 2.75 2.64
CA THR A 239 -28.48 3.28 1.48
C THR A 239 -29.99 3.46 1.76
N THR A 240 -30.66 2.46 2.36
CA THR A 240 -32.11 2.51 2.55
C THR A 240 -32.55 3.49 3.64
N ARG A 241 -31.68 3.77 4.62
CA ARG A 241 -31.95 4.68 5.75
C ARG A 241 -31.22 6.00 5.66
N ASN A 242 -30.52 6.27 4.55
CA ASN A 242 -29.69 7.47 4.32
C ASN A 242 -28.69 7.73 5.45
N LEU A 243 -28.03 6.67 5.94
CA LEU A 243 -26.99 6.74 6.95
C LEU A 243 -25.62 6.83 6.28
N GLU A 244 -25.20 8.04 5.90
CA GLU A 244 -23.98 8.30 5.10
C GLU A 244 -22.71 7.68 5.69
N LEU A 245 -22.49 7.85 7.00
CA LEU A 245 -21.32 7.29 7.67
C LEU A 245 -21.31 5.75 7.62
N LEU A 246 -22.47 5.10 7.82
CA LEU A 246 -22.59 3.66 7.74
C LEU A 246 -22.35 3.16 6.31
N GLN A 247 -22.89 3.86 5.33
CA GLN A 247 -22.68 3.57 3.91
C GLN A 247 -21.19 3.67 3.55
N GLN A 248 -20.52 4.77 3.93
CA GLN A 248 -19.10 4.98 3.64
C GLN A 248 -18.22 3.93 4.31
N LEU A 249 -18.42 3.66 5.60
CA LEU A 249 -17.66 2.62 6.32
C LEU A 249 -17.88 1.24 5.68
N SER A 250 -19.13 0.90 5.39
CA SER A 250 -19.46 -0.39 4.79
C SER A 250 -18.88 -0.54 3.39
N LEU A 251 -18.87 0.53 2.59
CA LEU A 251 -18.27 0.53 1.25
C LEU A 251 -16.76 0.26 1.32
N ASN A 252 -16.06 0.93 2.24
CA ASN A 252 -14.62 0.72 2.43
C ASN A 252 -14.31 -0.72 2.87
N VAL A 253 -15.10 -1.24 3.80
CA VAL A 253 -14.96 -2.62 4.29
C VAL A 253 -15.29 -3.63 3.19
N TYR A 254 -16.31 -3.37 2.38
CA TYR A 254 -16.67 -4.18 1.21
C TYR A 254 -15.51 -4.26 0.20
N VAL A 255 -14.94 -3.11 -0.18
CA VAL A 255 -13.82 -3.06 -1.13
C VAL A 255 -12.60 -3.79 -0.58
N PHE A 256 -12.24 -3.55 0.69
CA PHE A 256 -11.14 -4.26 1.35
C PHE A 256 -11.35 -5.78 1.34
N SER A 257 -12.53 -6.23 1.75
CA SER A 257 -12.84 -7.65 1.84
C SER A 257 -12.92 -8.32 0.47
N THR A 258 -13.42 -7.63 -0.54
CA THR A 258 -13.45 -8.10 -1.94
C THR A 258 -12.03 -8.27 -2.48
N LEU A 259 -11.14 -7.30 -2.23
CA LEU A 259 -9.74 -7.41 -2.64
C LEU A 259 -9.02 -8.57 -1.91
N ALA A 260 -9.26 -8.73 -0.60
CA ALA A 260 -8.75 -9.86 0.16
C ALA A 260 -9.28 -11.20 -0.40
N GLY A 261 -10.57 -11.25 -0.74
CA GLY A 261 -11.18 -12.40 -1.43
C GLY A 261 -10.53 -12.68 -2.78
N PHE A 262 -10.25 -11.65 -3.58
CA PHE A 262 -9.55 -11.79 -4.86
C PHE A 262 -8.14 -12.36 -4.68
N ILE A 263 -7.38 -11.90 -3.70
CA ILE A 263 -6.04 -12.43 -3.37
C ILE A 263 -6.15 -13.91 -2.96
N GLN A 264 -7.11 -14.25 -2.09
CA GLN A 264 -7.35 -15.63 -1.67
C GLN A 264 -7.80 -16.51 -2.84
N GLY A 265 -8.72 -16.04 -3.69
CA GLY A 265 -9.17 -16.74 -4.89
C GLY A 265 -8.04 -16.97 -5.90
N THR A 266 -7.18 -15.98 -6.08
CA THR A 266 -5.97 -16.11 -6.90
C THR A 266 -5.00 -17.15 -6.31
N ALA A 267 -4.85 -17.22 -4.99
CA ALA A 267 -4.03 -18.25 -4.34
C ALA A 267 -4.62 -19.66 -4.53
N VAL A 268 -5.96 -19.80 -4.47
CA VAL A 268 -6.66 -21.06 -4.80
C VAL A 268 -6.42 -21.45 -6.26
N LEU A 269 -6.63 -20.50 -7.17
CA LEU A 269 -6.41 -20.72 -8.61
C LEU A 269 -4.95 -21.13 -8.88
N SER A 270 -3.98 -20.48 -8.22
CA SER A 270 -2.55 -20.84 -8.29
C SER A 270 -2.32 -22.28 -7.84
N SER A 271 -2.95 -22.69 -6.74
CA SER A 271 -2.81 -24.06 -6.23
C SER A 271 -3.39 -25.11 -7.19
N LEU A 272 -4.53 -24.83 -7.85
CA LEU A 272 -5.19 -25.73 -8.79
C LEU A 272 -4.46 -25.84 -10.14
N THR A 273 -3.76 -24.80 -10.55
CA THR A 273 -3.03 -24.73 -11.82
C THR A 273 -1.55 -25.06 -11.67
N ARG A 274 -1.08 -25.38 -10.45
CA ARG A 274 0.32 -25.70 -10.15
C ARG A 274 0.81 -26.88 -10.99
N GLY A 275 1.91 -26.66 -11.72
CA GLY A 275 2.50 -27.65 -12.62
C GLY A 275 1.79 -27.83 -13.97
N ARG A 276 0.61 -27.23 -14.19
CA ARG A 276 -0.14 -27.31 -15.45
C ARG A 276 0.10 -26.09 -16.35
N ILE A 277 0.30 -24.93 -15.73
CA ILE A 277 0.46 -23.65 -16.44
C ILE A 277 1.81 -23.03 -16.06
N ARG A 278 2.52 -22.45 -17.05
CA ARG A 278 3.76 -21.71 -16.81
C ARG A 278 3.46 -20.48 -15.95
N ARG A 279 4.34 -20.15 -15.00
CA ARG A 279 4.16 -19.06 -14.03
C ARG A 279 3.86 -17.69 -14.67
N TRP A 280 4.52 -17.35 -15.77
CA TRP A 280 4.28 -16.08 -16.45
C TRP A 280 2.88 -16.03 -17.08
N LEU A 281 2.41 -17.15 -17.68
CA LEU A 281 1.07 -17.25 -18.26
C LEU A 281 -0.02 -17.18 -17.19
N PHE A 282 0.20 -17.79 -16.02
CA PHE A 282 -0.69 -17.67 -14.87
C PHE A 282 -0.90 -16.20 -14.47
N TRP A 283 0.20 -15.43 -14.31
CA TRP A 283 0.08 -14.02 -13.94
C TRP A 283 -0.56 -13.15 -15.03
N LEU A 284 -0.36 -13.50 -16.30
CA LEU A 284 -1.04 -12.84 -17.42
C LEU A 284 -2.55 -13.09 -17.37
N ILE A 285 -2.97 -14.32 -17.08
CA ILE A 285 -4.39 -14.67 -16.87
C ILE A 285 -4.96 -13.91 -15.67
N VAL A 286 -4.25 -13.86 -14.56
CA VAL A 286 -4.68 -13.11 -13.37
C VAL A 286 -4.85 -11.62 -13.68
N MET A 287 -3.92 -11.04 -14.45
CA MET A 287 -4.02 -9.65 -14.91
C MET A 287 -5.28 -9.42 -15.76
N PHE A 288 -5.56 -10.33 -16.70
CA PHE A 288 -6.79 -10.28 -17.51
C PHE A 288 -8.06 -10.39 -16.65
N ILE A 289 -8.07 -11.31 -15.68
CA ILE A 289 -9.18 -11.47 -14.72
C ILE A 289 -9.37 -10.19 -13.90
N PHE A 290 -8.28 -9.57 -13.45
CA PHE A 290 -8.34 -8.35 -12.63
C PHE A 290 -9.04 -7.20 -13.36
N PHE A 291 -8.76 -7.01 -14.66
CA PHE A 291 -9.40 -5.98 -15.48
C PHE A 291 -10.81 -6.34 -15.94
N ASN A 292 -11.25 -7.59 -15.76
CA ASN A 292 -12.62 -7.99 -16.05
C ASN A 292 -13.45 -7.98 -14.76
N GLY A 293 -14.28 -6.95 -14.57
CA GLY A 293 -15.04 -6.72 -13.33
C GLY A 293 -15.88 -7.92 -12.90
N PHE A 294 -16.56 -8.61 -13.85
CA PHE A 294 -17.39 -9.75 -13.53
C PHE A 294 -16.58 -10.97 -13.08
N ILE A 295 -15.52 -11.31 -13.80
CA ILE A 295 -14.68 -12.48 -13.48
C ILE A 295 -13.89 -12.23 -12.20
N SER A 296 -13.40 -11.01 -11.99
CA SER A 296 -12.69 -10.65 -10.76
C SER A 296 -13.59 -10.75 -9.52
N GLN A 297 -14.85 -10.34 -9.64
CA GLN A 297 -15.84 -10.47 -8.57
C GLN A 297 -16.15 -11.94 -8.25
N LEU A 298 -16.32 -12.79 -9.27
CA LEU A 298 -16.49 -14.23 -9.08
C LEU A 298 -15.28 -14.85 -8.37
N LEU A 299 -14.07 -14.52 -8.81
CA LEU A 299 -12.85 -15.01 -8.18
C LEU A 299 -12.72 -14.54 -6.71
N ALA A 300 -13.11 -13.30 -6.42
CA ALA A 300 -13.14 -12.76 -5.06
C ALA A 300 -14.12 -13.53 -4.18
N VAL A 301 -15.35 -13.77 -4.66
CA VAL A 301 -16.36 -14.55 -3.94
C VAL A 301 -15.88 -15.99 -3.71
N CYS A 302 -15.32 -16.64 -4.71
CA CYS A 302 -14.72 -17.98 -4.55
C CYS A 302 -13.62 -17.97 -3.47
N GLY A 303 -12.78 -16.93 -3.42
CA GLY A 303 -11.75 -16.79 -2.41
C GLY A 303 -12.31 -16.58 -1.00
N LEU A 304 -13.37 -15.75 -0.86
CA LEU A 304 -14.06 -15.57 0.41
C LEU A 304 -14.65 -16.88 0.93
N PHE A 305 -15.26 -17.67 0.07
CA PHE A 305 -15.78 -18.99 0.46
C PHE A 305 -14.67 -20.01 0.76
N ASP A 306 -13.49 -19.93 0.10
CA ASP A 306 -12.35 -20.79 0.43
C ASP A 306 -11.87 -20.57 1.87
N MET A 307 -11.96 -19.33 2.39
CA MET A 307 -11.62 -19.04 3.80
C MET A 307 -12.47 -19.86 4.80
N LEU A 308 -13.70 -20.22 4.40
CA LEU A 308 -14.61 -21.02 5.23
C LEU A 308 -14.47 -22.52 4.98
N PHE A 309 -14.52 -22.93 3.71
CA PHE A 309 -14.67 -24.34 3.30
C PHE A 309 -13.35 -25.04 2.99
N ASP A 310 -12.23 -24.29 2.87
CA ASP A 310 -10.90 -24.83 2.57
C ASP A 310 -10.94 -25.84 1.39
N TYR A 311 -11.39 -25.35 0.22
CA TYR A 311 -11.57 -26.18 -0.98
C TYR A 311 -10.32 -26.97 -1.36
N ARG A 312 -9.14 -26.41 -1.08
CA ARG A 312 -7.85 -27.04 -1.37
C ARG A 312 -7.70 -28.38 -0.68
N LYS A 313 -8.13 -28.54 0.58
CA LYS A 313 -8.09 -29.83 1.29
C LYS A 313 -8.98 -30.90 0.66
N ARG A 314 -10.07 -30.49 0.01
CA ARG A 314 -11.00 -31.43 -0.63
C ARG A 314 -10.50 -31.92 -1.98
N PHE A 315 -9.80 -31.07 -2.74
CA PHE A 315 -9.27 -31.42 -4.07
C PHE A 315 -7.95 -32.20 -4.03
N TRP A 316 -7.15 -32.06 -2.93
CA TRP A 316 -5.87 -32.75 -2.77
C TRP A 316 -5.97 -34.11 -2.06
N ARG A 317 -7.14 -34.53 -1.59
CA ARG A 317 -7.39 -35.84 -0.99
C ARG A 317 -7.79 -36.91 -2.01
N ARG A 318 -7.57 -36.67 -3.32
CA ARG A 318 -7.80 -37.68 -4.37
C ARG A 318 -6.50 -38.01 -5.07
#